data_f4308ae7f984d93a16bbd605f92ffabd
#
_entry.id   f4308ae7f984d93a16bbd605f92ffabd
#
_cell.length_a   1.000
_cell.length_b   1.000
_cell.length_c   1.000
_cell.angle_alpha   90.00
_cell.angle_beta   90.00
_cell.angle_gamma   90.00
#
_symmetry.space_group_name_H-M   'P 1'
#
loop_
_entity.id
_entity.type
_entity.pdbx_description
1 polymer ?
#
loop_
_entity_poly.entity_id
_entity_poly.type
_entity_poly.pdbx_seq_one_letter_code
_entity_poly.pdbx_strand_id
1 'polypeptide(L)'
;MKKHFLIVFLFSIPLFSQVGINTTLPAAQLDIRSSNQALPSNTDGILIPKVDAFPLTNPTVNQQGMMVYLTTASGGNLPGFYYWDEVSTSWISVSKDVNSWSVNGNSGTNPATHFIGTID
;
A
#
# COMPACT_ATOMS: atom_id res chain seq x y z
N MET A 1 54.78 2.25 37.69
CA MET A 1 53.81 1.72 36.71
C MET A 1 52.53 2.57 36.75
N LYS A 2 52.31 3.44 35.76
CA LYS A 2 51.13 4.30 35.65
C LYS A 2 50.03 3.50 34.96
N LYS A 3 48.94 3.15 35.69
CA LYS A 3 47.74 2.51 35.14
C LYS A 3 46.93 3.57 34.41
N HIS A 4 46.90 3.52 33.08
CA HIS A 4 46.00 4.33 32.28
C HIS A 4 44.63 3.68 32.32
N PHE A 5 43.68 4.34 33.03
CA PHE A 5 42.26 3.95 33.06
C PHE A 5 41.60 4.58 31.83
N LEU A 6 41.39 3.76 30.79
CA LEU A 6 40.67 4.16 29.57
C LEU A 6 39.17 4.12 29.88
N ILE A 7 38.59 5.28 30.17
CA ILE A 7 37.13 5.42 30.28
C ILE A 7 36.57 5.49 28.85
N VAL A 8 36.01 4.37 28.38
CA VAL A 8 35.23 4.33 27.15
C VAL A 8 33.83 4.92 27.47
N PHE A 9 33.62 6.16 27.10
CA PHE A 9 32.31 6.81 27.18
C PHE A 9 31.45 6.22 26.07
N LEU A 10 30.59 5.24 26.39
CA LEU A 10 29.54 4.75 25.50
C LEU A 10 28.44 5.84 25.40
N PHE A 11 28.58 6.71 24.41
CA PHE A 11 27.53 7.61 24.02
C PHE A 11 26.41 6.77 23.38
N SER A 12 25.33 6.48 24.11
CA SER A 12 24.09 5.95 23.55
C SER A 12 23.42 7.04 22.76
N ILE A 13 23.67 7.09 21.45
CA ILE A 13 22.96 7.94 20.52
C ILE A 13 21.57 7.32 20.34
N PRO A 14 20.46 8.05 20.59
CA PRO A 14 19.12 7.54 20.27
C PRO A 14 19.06 7.29 18.77
N LEU A 15 18.98 6.01 18.38
CA LEU A 15 18.77 5.61 17.00
C LEU A 15 17.26 5.72 16.71
N PHE A 16 16.85 6.76 15.99
CA PHE A 16 15.51 6.82 15.42
C PHE A 16 15.44 5.85 14.24
N SER A 17 14.54 4.88 14.33
CA SER A 17 14.33 3.81 13.33
C SER A 17 13.45 4.27 12.16
N GLN A 18 13.54 5.53 11.75
CA GLN A 18 12.80 6.03 10.58
C GLN A 18 13.59 5.76 9.30
N VAL A 19 12.87 5.37 8.25
CA VAL A 19 13.45 5.11 6.93
C VAL A 19 13.09 6.26 6.00
N GLY A 20 14.11 6.99 5.54
CA GLY A 20 13.97 8.04 4.54
C GLY A 20 14.56 7.61 3.21
N ILE A 21 13.80 7.72 2.13
CA ILE A 21 14.29 7.59 0.76
C ILE A 21 14.27 8.97 0.12
N ASN A 22 15.42 9.43 -0.38
CA ASN A 22 15.64 10.81 -0.86
C ASN A 22 15.36 11.90 0.19
N THR A 23 15.46 11.59 1.49
CA THR A 23 15.37 12.53 2.59
C THR A 23 16.23 12.09 3.78
N THR A 24 16.92 13.03 4.40
CA THR A 24 17.70 12.82 5.64
C THR A 24 16.91 13.19 6.90
N LEU A 25 15.72 13.79 6.72
CA LEU A 25 14.81 14.20 7.78
C LEU A 25 13.42 13.61 7.50
N PRO A 26 13.21 12.31 7.76
CA PRO A 26 11.92 11.67 7.54
C PRO A 26 10.83 12.27 8.43
N ALA A 27 9.69 12.62 7.86
CA ALA A 27 8.51 13.11 8.58
C ALA A 27 7.55 11.99 9.02
N ALA A 28 7.84 10.73 8.61
CA ALA A 28 7.09 9.52 8.95
C ALA A 28 8.04 8.36 9.20
N GLN A 29 7.53 7.22 9.68
CA GLN A 29 8.34 6.00 9.85
C GLN A 29 8.97 5.53 8.54
N LEU A 30 8.24 5.67 7.43
CA LEU A 30 8.74 5.54 6.07
C LEU A 30 8.36 6.81 5.30
N ASP A 31 9.35 7.60 4.91
CA ASP A 31 9.18 8.83 4.13
C ASP A 31 9.93 8.68 2.80
N ILE A 32 9.19 8.56 1.71
CA ILE A 32 9.73 8.40 0.36
C ILE A 32 9.43 9.68 -0.41
N ARG A 33 10.47 10.38 -0.86
CA ARG A 33 10.34 11.60 -1.64
C ARG A 33 10.84 11.40 -3.06
N SER A 34 10.22 12.10 -4.00
CA SER A 34 10.72 12.16 -5.37
C SER A 34 12.09 12.81 -5.43
N SER A 35 12.88 12.46 -6.43
CA SER A 35 14.19 13.10 -6.68
C SER A 35 14.05 14.61 -6.95
N ASN A 36 12.98 14.99 -7.62
CA ASN A 36 12.58 16.38 -7.85
C ASN A 36 11.05 16.45 -7.97
N GLN A 37 10.40 17.16 -7.08
CA GLN A 37 8.94 17.26 -7.06
C GLN A 37 8.35 17.95 -8.30
N ALA A 38 9.05 18.92 -8.88
CA ALA A 38 8.60 19.66 -10.07
C ALA A 38 8.90 18.91 -11.38
N LEU A 39 9.97 18.14 -11.41
CA LEU A 39 10.43 17.34 -12.56
C LEU A 39 10.85 15.95 -12.08
N PRO A 40 9.88 15.09 -11.73
CA PRO A 40 10.18 13.78 -11.18
C PRO A 40 10.85 12.86 -12.20
N SER A 41 11.70 11.97 -11.72
CA SER A 41 12.26 10.86 -12.52
C SER A 41 11.16 9.82 -12.81
N ASN A 42 11.33 9.07 -13.90
CA ASN A 42 10.47 7.92 -14.24
C ASN A 42 10.59 6.74 -13.25
N THR A 43 11.49 6.84 -12.27
CA THR A 43 11.69 5.85 -11.20
C THR A 43 11.22 6.37 -9.84
N ASP A 44 10.70 7.59 -9.74
CA ASP A 44 10.18 8.15 -8.50
C ASP A 44 8.81 7.54 -8.19
N GLY A 45 8.78 6.63 -7.23
CA GLY A 45 7.55 5.94 -6.84
C GLY A 45 7.80 4.72 -5.98
N ILE A 46 6.71 4.08 -5.54
CA ILE A 46 6.73 2.81 -4.83
C ILE A 46 6.27 1.72 -5.77
N LEU A 47 7.14 0.74 -6.03
CA LEU A 47 6.77 -0.43 -6.80
C LEU A 47 6.19 -1.48 -5.85
N ILE A 48 4.86 -1.63 -5.87
CA ILE A 48 4.15 -2.65 -5.10
C ILE A 48 4.45 -4.05 -5.69
N PRO A 49 4.57 -5.10 -4.85
CA PRO A 49 4.79 -6.47 -5.33
C PRO A 49 3.79 -6.87 -6.41
N LYS A 50 4.29 -7.38 -7.53
CA LYS A 50 3.49 -7.84 -8.67
C LYS A 50 3.23 -9.33 -8.54
N VAL A 51 2.00 -9.74 -8.81
CA VAL A 51 1.57 -11.15 -8.78
C VAL A 51 0.73 -11.45 -10.01
N ASP A 52 0.87 -12.65 -10.56
CA ASP A 52 0.05 -13.11 -11.71
C ASP A 52 -1.25 -13.77 -11.24
N ALA A 53 -1.28 -14.19 -9.98
CA ALA A 53 -2.46 -14.72 -9.30
C ALA A 53 -2.39 -14.44 -7.80
N PHE A 54 -3.53 -14.43 -7.14
CA PHE A 54 -3.55 -14.36 -5.67
C PHE A 54 -3.03 -15.68 -5.06
N PRO A 55 -2.45 -15.62 -3.84
CA PRO A 55 -1.99 -16.81 -3.14
C PRO A 55 -3.10 -17.85 -2.98
N LEU A 56 -2.76 -19.14 -3.14
CA LEU A 56 -3.70 -20.25 -2.93
C LEU A 56 -4.14 -20.38 -1.48
N THR A 57 -3.25 -19.99 -0.54
CA THR A 57 -3.57 -19.89 0.89
C THR A 57 -3.81 -18.41 1.20
N ASN A 58 -4.97 -18.10 1.74
CA ASN A 58 -5.30 -16.74 2.13
C ASN A 58 -4.31 -16.19 3.17
N PRO A 59 -3.96 -14.90 3.09
CA PRO A 59 -3.29 -14.21 4.19
C PRO A 59 -4.13 -14.27 5.48
N THR A 60 -3.56 -13.85 6.59
CA THR A 60 -4.21 -13.83 7.91
C THR A 60 -4.44 -12.39 8.37
N VAL A 61 -5.02 -12.23 9.55
CA VAL A 61 -5.22 -10.92 10.19
C VAL A 61 -3.92 -10.09 10.28
N ASN A 62 -2.76 -10.74 10.36
CA ASN A 62 -1.46 -10.04 10.38
C ASN A 62 -1.12 -9.34 9.06
N GLN A 63 -1.76 -9.73 7.96
CA GLN A 63 -1.59 -9.14 6.64
C GLN A 63 -2.77 -8.23 6.24
N GLN A 64 -3.66 -7.87 7.17
CA GLN A 64 -4.74 -6.91 6.89
C GLN A 64 -4.21 -5.64 6.23
N GLY A 65 -4.74 -5.28 5.07
CA GLY A 65 -4.31 -4.11 4.30
C GLY A 65 -3.05 -4.32 3.46
N MET A 66 -2.48 -5.54 3.41
CA MET A 66 -1.34 -5.84 2.53
C MET A 66 -1.73 -5.62 1.08
N MET A 67 -0.92 -4.87 0.34
CA MET A 67 -1.18 -4.51 -1.06
C MET A 67 -0.36 -5.34 -2.04
N VAL A 68 -0.98 -5.67 -3.19
CA VAL A 68 -0.34 -6.27 -4.36
C VAL A 68 -0.85 -5.63 -5.65
N TYR A 69 -0.10 -5.79 -6.74
CA TYR A 69 -0.54 -5.45 -8.08
C TYR A 69 -0.75 -6.74 -8.88
N LEU A 70 -2.00 -7.06 -9.20
CA LEU A 70 -2.35 -8.19 -10.08
C LEU A 70 -2.02 -7.82 -11.53
N THR A 71 -1.15 -8.60 -12.20
CA THR A 71 -0.65 -8.31 -13.55
C THR A 71 -1.52 -8.90 -14.64
N THR A 72 -2.18 -10.02 -14.37
CA THR A 72 -3.04 -10.75 -15.30
C THR A 72 -4.41 -11.01 -14.71
N ALA A 73 -5.43 -11.17 -15.54
CA ALA A 73 -6.76 -11.52 -15.06
C ALA A 73 -6.74 -12.91 -14.40
N SER A 74 -7.24 -13.01 -13.17
CA SER A 74 -7.24 -14.26 -12.39
C SER A 74 -8.45 -14.35 -11.48
N GLY A 75 -9.14 -15.50 -11.49
CA GLY A 75 -10.28 -15.75 -10.61
C GLY A 75 -11.45 -14.75 -10.77
N GLY A 76 -11.64 -14.20 -11.97
CA GLY A 76 -12.66 -13.16 -12.20
C GLY A 76 -12.22 -11.74 -11.86
N ASN A 77 -11.02 -11.56 -11.32
CA ASN A 77 -10.44 -10.26 -11.04
C ASN A 77 -9.64 -9.75 -12.24
N LEU A 78 -9.76 -8.46 -12.53
CA LEU A 78 -9.00 -7.79 -13.60
C LEU A 78 -7.63 -7.31 -13.06
N PRO A 79 -6.63 -7.08 -13.94
CA PRO A 79 -5.37 -6.47 -13.53
C PRO A 79 -5.58 -5.13 -12.81
N GLY A 80 -4.81 -4.89 -11.74
CA GLY A 80 -4.93 -3.68 -10.94
C GLY A 80 -4.36 -3.81 -9.53
N PHE A 81 -4.53 -2.76 -8.73
CA PHE A 81 -4.13 -2.76 -7.32
C PHE A 81 -5.20 -3.42 -6.46
N TYR A 82 -4.76 -4.26 -5.54
CA TYR A 82 -5.60 -4.96 -4.57
C TYR A 82 -4.99 -4.87 -3.19
N TYR A 83 -5.86 -4.93 -2.17
CA TYR A 83 -5.44 -5.13 -0.79
C TYR A 83 -6.19 -6.31 -0.17
N TRP A 84 -5.54 -6.97 0.78
CA TRP A 84 -6.17 -8.03 1.56
C TRP A 84 -7.12 -7.46 2.61
N ASP A 85 -8.34 -7.94 2.65
CA ASP A 85 -9.32 -7.65 3.69
C ASP A 85 -9.71 -8.92 4.44
N GLU A 86 -9.25 -9.02 5.68
CA GLU A 86 -9.50 -10.19 6.54
C GLU A 86 -10.98 -10.31 6.92
N VAL A 87 -11.70 -9.19 7.06
CA VAL A 87 -13.11 -9.20 7.45
C VAL A 87 -13.96 -9.90 6.39
N SER A 88 -13.74 -9.59 5.12
CA SER A 88 -14.38 -10.26 3.99
C SER A 88 -13.64 -11.50 3.49
N THR A 89 -12.44 -11.79 4.05
CA THR A 89 -11.53 -12.86 3.61
C THR A 89 -11.30 -12.84 2.11
N SER A 90 -11.06 -11.63 1.56
CA SER A 90 -11.01 -11.40 0.12
C SER A 90 -9.98 -10.34 -0.26
N TRP A 91 -9.50 -10.43 -1.51
CA TRP A 91 -8.72 -9.38 -2.13
C TRP A 91 -9.64 -8.32 -2.74
N ILE A 92 -9.57 -7.10 -2.22
CA ILE A 92 -10.42 -5.99 -2.62
C ILE A 92 -9.65 -5.10 -3.60
N SER A 93 -10.26 -4.80 -4.75
CA SER A 93 -9.70 -3.87 -5.73
C SER A 93 -9.70 -2.44 -5.20
N VAL A 94 -8.55 -1.76 -5.25
CA VAL A 94 -8.44 -0.35 -4.88
C VAL A 94 -9.17 0.58 -5.86
N SER A 95 -9.28 0.17 -7.13
CA SER A 95 -9.86 0.98 -8.21
C SER A 95 -11.30 0.62 -8.56
N LYS A 96 -11.84 -0.44 -7.97
CA LYS A 96 -13.18 -0.96 -8.29
C LYS A 96 -14.07 -0.90 -7.05
N ASP A 97 -14.65 0.24 -6.82
CA ASP A 97 -15.84 0.29 -5.98
C ASP A 97 -16.99 -0.35 -6.78
N VAL A 98 -17.37 -1.56 -6.41
CA VAL A 98 -18.52 -2.27 -7.02
C VAL A 98 -19.83 -1.52 -6.82
N ASN A 99 -19.83 -0.54 -5.91
CA ASN A 99 -20.95 0.32 -5.63
C ASN A 99 -20.82 1.70 -6.29
N SER A 100 -19.74 1.95 -7.09
CA SER A 100 -19.58 3.22 -7.79
C SER A 100 -20.38 3.24 -9.09
N TRP A 101 -20.98 4.39 -9.37
CA TRP A 101 -21.67 4.61 -10.63
C TRP A 101 -20.67 4.95 -11.73
N SER A 102 -20.60 4.13 -12.78
CA SER A 102 -19.69 4.35 -13.91
C SER A 102 -20.24 5.41 -14.87
N VAL A 103 -19.39 6.31 -15.35
CA VAL A 103 -19.76 7.31 -16.37
C VAL A 103 -20.20 6.70 -17.70
N ASN A 104 -19.81 5.46 -17.98
CA ASN A 104 -20.24 4.69 -19.16
C ASN A 104 -21.45 3.77 -18.87
N GLY A 105 -22.06 3.93 -17.69
CA GLY A 105 -23.14 3.07 -17.21
C GLY A 105 -22.64 1.77 -16.58
N ASN A 106 -23.46 1.16 -15.75
CA ASN A 106 -23.19 -0.12 -15.11
C ASN A 106 -24.10 -1.17 -15.76
N SER A 107 -23.54 -2.33 -16.14
CA SER A 107 -24.34 -3.47 -16.58
C SER A 107 -24.86 -4.26 -15.38
N GLY A 108 -26.02 -4.91 -15.53
CA GLY A 108 -26.61 -5.72 -14.47
C GLY A 108 -27.24 -4.90 -13.32
N THR A 109 -27.53 -3.62 -13.55
CA THR A 109 -28.17 -2.77 -12.55
C THR A 109 -29.66 -3.11 -12.44
N ASN A 110 -30.16 -3.11 -11.21
CA ASN A 110 -31.61 -3.25 -10.90
C ASN A 110 -32.13 -1.86 -10.52
N PRO A 111 -33.10 -1.27 -11.29
CA PRO A 111 -33.60 0.08 -11.02
C PRO A 111 -34.31 0.21 -9.66
N ALA A 112 -34.72 -0.88 -9.03
CA ALA A 112 -35.34 -0.85 -7.71
C ALA A 112 -34.30 -0.73 -6.56
N THR A 113 -33.03 -1.04 -6.82
CA THR A 113 -31.97 -1.08 -5.80
C THR A 113 -30.72 -0.28 -6.18
N HIS A 114 -30.56 0.05 -7.48
CA HIS A 114 -29.40 0.78 -8.00
C HIS A 114 -29.88 2.07 -8.67
N PHE A 115 -29.73 3.18 -7.98
CA PHE A 115 -30.10 4.51 -8.50
C PHE A 115 -29.15 5.57 -8.00
N ILE A 116 -29.04 6.68 -8.73
CA ILE A 116 -28.34 7.88 -8.27
C ILE A 116 -29.40 8.76 -7.60
N GLY A 117 -29.29 8.94 -6.27
CA GLY A 117 -30.25 9.74 -5.51
C GLY A 117 -30.29 9.37 -4.03
N THR A 118 -31.22 9.97 -3.29
CA THR A 118 -31.49 9.66 -1.89
C THR A 118 -32.59 8.60 -1.80
N ILE A 119 -32.68 7.89 -0.69
CA ILE A 119 -33.70 6.86 -0.41
C ILE A 119 -34.81 7.36 0.52
N ASP A 120 -34.81 8.66 0.85
CA ASP A 120 -35.84 9.39 1.62
C ASP A 120 -36.94 9.95 0.76
#